data_b4b76df589946ee96e50f4f78ae9513a
#
_entry.id   b4b76df589946ee96e50f4f78ae9513a
#
_cell.length_a   1.000
_cell.length_b   1.000
_cell.length_c   1.000
_cell.angle_alpha   90.00
_cell.angle_beta   90.00
_cell.angle_gamma   90.00
#
_symmetry.space_group_name_H-M   'P 1'
#
loop_
_entity.id
_entity.type
_entity.pdbx_description
1 polymer ?
#
loop_
_entity_poly.entity_id
_entity_poly.type
_entity_poly.pdbx_seq_one_letter_code
_entity_poly.pdbx_strand_id
1 'polypeptide(L)'
;PPAEGARSIGQILVHIALSPQFQQTLHAGERRSSFEGIDFPALMKRMADQEAPERTKVQIIELLRTEGEVWAGFVEGVSEDFLAEPFTMPPGATPASKSRFEMLLSVKEHEMHHRAQLMVAQRLLGIVPHLTRLRQEQATQAQPTSSRS
;
A
#
# COMPACT_ATOMS: atom_id res chain seq x y z
N PRO A 1 -0.26 20.64 -16.28
CA PRO A 1 0.88 19.97 -15.69
C PRO A 1 0.59 19.64 -14.22
N PRO A 2 1.07 18.53 -13.67
CA PRO A 2 0.95 18.27 -12.25
C PRO A 2 1.67 19.39 -11.47
N ALA A 3 1.22 19.64 -10.24
CA ALA A 3 1.89 20.58 -9.35
C ALA A 3 3.35 20.17 -9.16
N GLU A 4 4.22 21.16 -8.90
CA GLU A 4 5.62 20.89 -8.57
C GLU A 4 5.70 19.91 -7.40
N GLY A 5 6.55 18.89 -7.49
CA GLY A 5 6.68 17.83 -6.50
C GLY A 5 5.61 16.73 -6.55
N ALA A 6 4.62 16.82 -7.44
CA ALA A 6 3.63 15.75 -7.59
C ALA A 6 4.25 14.51 -8.26
N ARG A 7 3.98 13.32 -7.67
CA ARG A 7 4.37 12.04 -8.26
C ARG A 7 3.59 11.76 -9.55
N SER A 8 4.27 11.23 -10.56
CA SER A 8 3.62 10.64 -11.73
C SER A 8 2.87 9.35 -11.35
N ILE A 9 1.97 8.87 -12.23
CA ILE A 9 1.27 7.58 -12.04
C ILE A 9 2.27 6.43 -11.83
N GLY A 10 3.35 6.39 -12.62
CA GLY A 10 4.39 5.38 -12.47
C GLY A 10 5.09 5.45 -11.11
N GLN A 11 5.43 6.65 -10.65
CA GLN A 11 6.04 6.86 -9.34
C GLN A 11 5.10 6.49 -8.18
N ILE A 12 3.79 6.75 -8.30
CA ILE A 12 2.81 6.30 -7.30
C ILE A 12 2.77 4.76 -7.24
N LEU A 13 2.78 4.08 -8.38
CA LEU A 13 2.78 2.62 -8.43
C LEU A 13 4.05 2.01 -7.83
N VAL A 14 5.22 2.59 -8.10
CA VAL A 14 6.50 2.20 -7.48
C VAL A 14 6.45 2.41 -5.97
N HIS A 15 5.93 3.55 -5.52
CA HIS A 15 5.77 3.86 -4.10
C HIS A 15 4.84 2.85 -3.39
N ILE A 16 3.70 2.49 -4.00
CA ILE A 16 2.81 1.44 -3.49
C ILE A 16 3.56 0.11 -3.35
N ALA A 17 4.36 -0.28 -4.35
CA ALA A 17 5.09 -1.53 -4.32
C ALA A 17 6.12 -1.59 -3.19
N LEU A 18 6.87 -0.50 -2.97
CA LEU A 18 7.99 -0.47 -2.03
C LEU A 18 7.59 -0.11 -0.58
N SER A 19 6.45 0.55 -0.39
CA SER A 19 6.02 1.03 0.94
C SER A 19 5.87 -0.07 2.01
N PRO A 20 5.47 -1.33 1.70
CA PRO A 20 5.41 -2.41 2.68
C PRO A 20 6.76 -2.76 3.30
N GLN A 21 7.88 -2.51 2.60
CA GLN A 21 9.23 -2.83 3.07
C GLN A 21 9.58 -2.15 4.41
N PHE A 22 8.99 -0.99 4.69
CA PHE A 22 9.13 -0.34 6.00
C PHE A 22 8.60 -1.22 7.13
N GLN A 23 7.36 -1.71 6.99
CA GLN A 23 6.74 -2.57 8.00
C GLN A 23 7.43 -3.95 8.07
N GLN A 24 7.86 -4.49 6.94
CA GLN A 24 8.65 -5.73 6.91
C GLN A 24 9.96 -5.57 7.68
N THR A 25 10.68 -4.46 7.51
CA THR A 25 11.91 -4.20 8.26
C THR A 25 11.65 -4.18 9.77
N LEU A 26 10.59 -3.47 10.21
CA LEU A 26 10.25 -3.34 11.62
C LEU A 26 9.81 -4.66 12.25
N HIS A 27 8.96 -5.41 11.56
CA HIS A 27 8.21 -6.51 12.15
C HIS A 27 8.76 -7.89 11.78
N ALA A 28 9.29 -8.09 10.58
CA ALA A 28 9.87 -9.36 10.14
C ALA A 28 11.37 -9.42 10.39
N GLY A 29 12.12 -8.43 9.92
CA GLY A 29 13.58 -8.42 9.97
C GLY A 29 14.11 -8.17 11.38
N GLU A 30 13.86 -6.99 11.91
CA GLU A 30 14.41 -6.56 13.21
C GLU A 30 13.50 -6.93 14.39
N ARG A 31 12.27 -7.34 14.14
CA ARG A 31 11.24 -7.67 15.13
C ARG A 31 11.16 -6.64 16.28
N ARG A 32 11.17 -5.38 15.92
CA ARG A 32 11.13 -4.27 16.88
C ARG A 32 9.81 -4.23 17.63
N SER A 33 9.85 -3.71 18.85
CA SER A 33 8.66 -3.38 19.66
C SER A 33 8.41 -1.88 19.79
N SER A 34 9.24 -1.05 19.16
CA SER A 34 9.12 0.41 19.15
C SER A 34 9.90 1.04 17.99
N PHE A 35 9.75 2.35 17.83
CA PHE A 35 10.57 3.14 16.91
C PHE A 35 11.90 3.61 17.52
N GLU A 36 12.23 3.24 18.76
CA GLU A 36 13.43 3.68 19.44
C GLU A 36 14.70 3.27 18.66
N GLY A 37 15.64 4.19 18.54
CA GLY A 37 16.92 3.96 17.84
C GLY A 37 16.84 3.87 16.33
N ILE A 38 15.69 4.17 15.70
CA ILE A 38 15.58 4.25 14.24
C ILE A 38 16.14 5.59 13.76
N ASP A 39 17.11 5.54 12.85
CA ASP A 39 17.52 6.69 12.07
C ASP A 39 16.51 6.94 10.93
N PHE A 40 15.45 7.69 11.23
CA PHE A 40 14.41 8.02 10.24
C PHE A 40 14.95 8.77 9.02
N PRO A 41 15.83 9.77 9.14
CA PRO A 41 16.43 10.42 7.99
C PRO A 41 17.15 9.43 7.05
N ALA A 42 17.98 8.55 7.58
CA ALA A 42 18.67 7.53 6.78
C ALA A 42 17.69 6.53 6.15
N LEU A 43 16.66 6.13 6.89
CA LEU A 43 15.61 5.24 6.39
C LEU A 43 14.82 5.89 5.24
N MET A 44 14.35 7.12 5.40
CA MET A 44 13.62 7.85 4.37
C MET A 44 14.48 8.10 3.13
N LYS A 45 15.77 8.42 3.33
CA LYS A 45 16.70 8.54 2.20
C LYS A 45 16.82 7.24 1.42
N ARG A 46 17.00 6.11 2.11
CA ARG A 46 17.08 4.78 1.46
C ARG A 46 15.83 4.45 0.66
N MET A 47 14.64 4.73 1.22
CA MET A 47 13.38 4.52 0.50
C MET A 47 13.28 5.42 -0.73
N ALA A 48 13.63 6.69 -0.62
CA ALA A 48 13.66 7.61 -1.74
C ALA A 48 14.64 7.17 -2.84
N ASP A 49 15.84 6.71 -2.45
CA ASP A 49 16.85 6.20 -3.39
C ASP A 49 16.35 4.94 -4.14
N GLN A 50 15.54 4.09 -3.49
CA GLN A 50 14.91 2.93 -4.15
C GLN A 50 13.78 3.32 -5.10
N GLU A 51 13.02 4.37 -4.80
CA GLU A 51 11.95 4.88 -5.66
C GLU A 51 12.49 5.65 -6.87
N ALA A 52 13.62 6.33 -6.75
CA ALA A 52 14.18 7.27 -7.72
C ALA A 52 14.43 6.72 -9.13
N PRO A 53 14.91 5.47 -9.34
CA PRO A 53 15.20 4.98 -10.69
C PRO A 53 13.97 4.98 -11.58
N GLU A 54 14.13 5.47 -12.82
CA GLU A 54 13.09 5.35 -13.84
C GLU A 54 12.84 3.88 -14.19
N ARG A 55 11.57 3.53 -14.35
CA ARG A 55 11.13 2.16 -14.66
C ARG A 55 10.15 2.14 -15.81
N THR A 56 10.31 1.19 -16.70
CA THR A 56 9.33 0.87 -17.74
C THR A 56 8.05 0.30 -17.10
N LYS A 57 6.94 0.34 -17.85
CA LYS A 57 5.68 -0.27 -17.40
C LYS A 57 5.85 -1.74 -17.00
N VAL A 58 6.62 -2.50 -17.76
CA VAL A 58 6.89 -3.93 -17.46
C VAL A 58 7.61 -4.09 -16.13
N GLN A 59 8.64 -3.28 -15.88
CA GLN A 59 9.38 -3.30 -14.61
C GLN A 59 8.51 -2.89 -13.42
N ILE A 60 7.59 -1.94 -13.60
CA ILE A 60 6.65 -1.53 -12.54
C ILE A 60 5.67 -2.66 -12.22
N ILE A 61 5.12 -3.34 -13.23
CA ILE A 61 4.22 -4.47 -13.04
C ILE A 61 4.93 -5.61 -12.31
N GLU A 62 6.15 -5.94 -12.71
CA GLU A 62 6.95 -6.98 -12.08
C GLU A 62 7.30 -6.61 -10.63
N LEU A 63 7.67 -5.36 -10.36
CA LEU A 63 7.92 -4.88 -9.01
C LEU A 63 6.68 -5.02 -8.11
N LEU A 64 5.51 -4.60 -8.58
CA LEU A 64 4.25 -4.73 -7.85
C LEU A 64 3.92 -6.19 -7.54
N ARG A 65 4.16 -7.10 -8.50
CA ARG A 65 3.93 -8.53 -8.32
C ARG A 65 4.90 -9.11 -7.28
N THR A 66 6.18 -8.88 -7.44
CA THR A 66 7.22 -9.44 -6.57
C THR A 66 7.10 -8.93 -5.14
N GLU A 67 6.98 -7.62 -4.95
CA GLU A 67 6.85 -7.03 -3.61
C GLU A 67 5.51 -7.41 -2.96
N GLY A 68 4.44 -7.52 -3.76
CA GLY A 68 3.13 -7.98 -3.30
C GLY A 68 3.17 -9.44 -2.83
N GLU A 69 3.85 -10.34 -3.53
CA GLU A 69 4.04 -11.74 -3.13
C GLU A 69 4.88 -11.85 -1.84
N VAL A 70 5.95 -11.07 -1.72
CA VAL A 70 6.77 -11.02 -0.50
C VAL A 70 5.94 -10.54 0.69
N TRP A 71 5.14 -9.49 0.52
CA TRP A 71 4.26 -8.98 1.57
C TRP A 71 3.18 -10.00 1.95
N ALA A 72 2.51 -10.61 0.98
CA ALA A 72 1.48 -11.61 1.22
C ALA A 72 2.05 -12.82 1.98
N GLY A 73 3.19 -13.35 1.55
CA GLY A 73 3.84 -14.48 2.23
C GLY A 73 4.24 -14.15 3.67
N PHE A 74 4.67 -12.93 3.95
CA PHE A 74 4.93 -12.50 5.33
C PHE A 74 3.64 -12.48 6.15
N VAL A 75 2.56 -11.85 5.65
CA VAL A 75 1.29 -11.74 6.39
C VAL A 75 0.63 -13.11 6.59
N GLU A 76 0.71 -14.01 5.63
CA GLU A 76 0.20 -15.38 5.76
C GLU A 76 0.96 -16.21 6.80
N GLY A 77 2.24 -15.89 7.03
CA GLY A 77 3.10 -16.62 7.99
C GLY A 77 3.03 -16.13 9.43
N VAL A 78 2.34 -15.03 9.74
CA VAL A 78 2.27 -14.49 11.10
C VAL A 78 1.15 -15.14 11.92
N SER A 79 1.42 -15.40 13.22
CA SER A 79 0.44 -15.95 14.15
C SER A 79 -0.45 -14.85 14.76
N GLU A 80 -1.60 -15.27 15.32
CA GLU A 80 -2.47 -14.35 16.09
C GLU A 80 -1.75 -13.76 17.30
N ASP A 81 -0.93 -14.55 18.00
CA ASP A 81 -0.13 -14.07 19.13
C ASP A 81 0.85 -12.97 18.69
N PHE A 82 1.53 -13.17 17.54
CA PHE A 82 2.39 -12.14 16.96
C PHE A 82 1.61 -10.86 16.63
N LEU A 83 0.43 -10.99 16.04
CA LEU A 83 -0.42 -9.85 15.69
C LEU A 83 -0.92 -9.08 16.92
N ALA A 84 -1.10 -9.75 18.05
CA ALA A 84 -1.52 -9.16 19.32
C ALA A 84 -0.37 -8.47 20.08
N GLU A 85 0.90 -8.73 19.76
CA GLU A 85 2.04 -8.10 20.42
C GLU A 85 1.96 -6.57 20.37
N PRO A 86 2.22 -5.86 21.50
CA PRO A 86 2.19 -4.41 21.53
C PRO A 86 3.43 -3.81 20.83
N PHE A 87 3.21 -2.70 20.15
CA PHE A 87 4.24 -1.86 19.54
C PHE A 87 4.13 -0.45 20.14
N THR A 88 5.20 -0.01 20.81
CA THR A 88 5.24 1.30 21.49
C THR A 88 5.40 2.43 20.47
N MET A 89 4.50 3.39 20.53
CA MET A 89 4.52 4.57 19.67
C MET A 89 5.47 5.64 20.23
N PRO A 90 5.88 6.61 19.42
CA PRO A 90 6.76 7.71 19.90
C PRO A 90 6.13 8.49 21.07
N PRO A 91 6.95 9.11 21.93
CA PRO A 91 6.45 9.98 22.99
C PRO A 91 5.49 11.05 22.47
N GLY A 92 4.35 11.19 23.14
CA GLY A 92 3.30 12.14 22.74
C GLY A 92 2.30 11.60 21.70
N ALA A 93 2.50 10.42 21.15
CA ALA A 93 1.53 9.80 20.24
C ALA A 93 0.26 9.33 20.99
N THR A 94 -0.87 9.39 20.31
CA THR A 94 -2.15 8.88 20.80
C THR A 94 -2.73 7.95 19.74
N PRO A 95 -2.90 6.64 20.03
CA PRO A 95 -2.57 5.94 21.28
C PRO A 95 -1.04 5.80 21.51
N ALA A 96 -0.64 5.60 22.75
CA ALA A 96 0.78 5.39 23.10
C ALA A 96 1.33 4.02 22.70
N SER A 97 0.45 3.08 22.37
CA SER A 97 0.77 1.73 21.89
C SER A 97 -0.27 1.27 20.90
N LYS A 98 0.15 0.48 19.92
CA LYS A 98 -0.70 -0.22 18.95
C LYS A 98 -0.34 -1.68 18.96
N SER A 99 -1.25 -2.56 18.57
CA SER A 99 -0.91 -3.95 18.24
C SER A 99 -0.10 -4.01 16.94
N ARG A 100 0.65 -5.10 16.74
CA ARG A 100 1.31 -5.32 15.43
C ARG A 100 0.29 -5.42 14.30
N PHE A 101 -0.91 -5.98 14.59
CA PHE A 101 -2.00 -5.98 13.62
C PHE A 101 -2.34 -4.59 13.12
N GLU A 102 -2.54 -3.62 14.04
CA GLU A 102 -2.81 -2.22 13.66
C GLU A 102 -1.65 -1.58 12.89
N MET A 103 -0.39 -1.92 13.24
CA MET A 103 0.77 -1.45 12.52
C MET A 103 0.83 -2.02 11.10
N LEU A 104 0.58 -3.32 10.90
CA LEU A 104 0.56 -3.96 9.59
C LEU A 104 -0.63 -3.53 8.74
N LEU A 105 -1.78 -3.26 9.37
CA LEU A 105 -2.98 -2.74 8.68
C LEU A 105 -2.70 -1.39 7.98
N SER A 106 -1.78 -0.59 8.52
CA SER A 106 -1.39 0.70 7.93
C SER A 106 -0.87 0.57 6.49
N VAL A 107 -0.31 -0.58 6.11
CA VAL A 107 0.11 -0.84 4.73
C VAL A 107 -1.08 -0.82 3.77
N LYS A 108 -2.18 -1.48 4.15
CA LYS A 108 -3.42 -1.47 3.36
C LYS A 108 -4.05 -0.08 3.31
N GLU A 109 -4.06 0.64 4.42
CA GLU A 109 -4.60 2.00 4.48
C GLU A 109 -3.80 2.94 3.56
N HIS A 110 -2.47 2.84 3.60
CA HIS A 110 -1.57 3.60 2.73
C HIS A 110 -1.77 3.26 1.24
N GLU A 111 -1.87 1.98 0.89
CA GLU A 111 -2.20 1.54 -0.47
C GLU A 111 -3.56 2.12 -0.91
N MET A 112 -4.59 2.04 -0.07
CA MET A 112 -5.93 2.56 -0.36
C MET A 112 -5.91 4.07 -0.63
N HIS A 113 -5.12 4.84 0.12
CA HIS A 113 -4.90 6.26 -0.13
C HIS A 113 -4.36 6.52 -1.55
N HIS A 114 -3.30 5.82 -1.94
CA HIS A 114 -2.70 5.98 -3.27
C HIS A 114 -3.58 5.42 -4.38
N ARG A 115 -4.30 4.34 -4.16
CA ARG A 115 -5.30 3.83 -5.13
C ARG A 115 -6.40 4.86 -5.39
N ALA A 116 -6.84 5.59 -4.37
CA ALA A 116 -7.80 6.66 -4.56
C ALA A 116 -7.22 7.77 -5.46
N GLN A 117 -5.96 8.17 -5.28
CA GLN A 117 -5.28 9.14 -6.16
C GLN A 117 -5.22 8.64 -7.60
N LEU A 118 -4.86 7.37 -7.83
CA LEU A 118 -4.85 6.76 -9.16
C LEU A 118 -6.24 6.75 -9.80
N MET A 119 -7.30 6.47 -9.05
CA MET A 119 -8.67 6.50 -9.56
C MET A 119 -9.11 7.92 -9.95
N VAL A 120 -8.68 8.94 -9.22
CA VAL A 120 -8.91 10.35 -9.60
C VAL A 120 -8.17 10.67 -10.89
N ALA A 121 -6.88 10.30 -10.99
CA ALA A 121 -6.09 10.51 -12.21
C ALA A 121 -6.71 9.83 -13.44
N GLN A 122 -7.20 8.58 -13.29
CA GLN A 122 -7.92 7.88 -14.36
C GLN A 122 -9.14 8.68 -14.84
N ARG A 123 -9.97 9.18 -13.92
CA ARG A 123 -11.16 9.98 -14.29
C ARG A 123 -10.80 11.26 -15.03
N LEU A 124 -9.73 11.95 -14.60
CA LEU A 124 -9.25 13.14 -15.29
C LEU A 124 -8.77 12.85 -16.72
N LEU A 125 -8.34 11.62 -16.99
CA LEU A 125 -7.95 11.13 -18.31
C LEU A 125 -9.11 10.50 -19.09
N GLY A 126 -10.35 10.60 -18.61
CA GLY A 126 -11.52 9.99 -19.24
C GLY A 126 -11.60 8.45 -19.11
N ILE A 127 -10.80 7.86 -18.24
CA ILE A 127 -10.75 6.40 -18.00
C ILE A 127 -11.64 6.05 -16.81
N VAL A 128 -12.58 5.13 -17.02
CA VAL A 128 -13.39 4.60 -15.90
C VAL A 128 -12.53 3.70 -15.02
N PRO A 129 -12.39 3.99 -13.71
CA PRO A 129 -11.58 3.18 -12.81
C PRO A 129 -12.06 1.72 -12.71
N HIS A 130 -11.12 0.80 -12.52
CA HIS A 130 -11.38 -0.64 -12.48
C HIS A 130 -12.50 -1.04 -11.50
N LEU A 131 -12.47 -0.55 -10.27
CA LEU A 131 -13.51 -0.85 -9.27
C LEU A 131 -14.90 -0.34 -9.69
N THR A 132 -14.95 0.78 -10.41
CA THR A 132 -16.21 1.29 -10.96
C THR A 132 -16.74 0.38 -12.05
N ARG A 133 -15.88 -0.09 -12.97
CA ARG A 133 -16.26 -1.06 -14.01
C ARG A 133 -16.76 -2.37 -13.42
N LEU A 134 -16.04 -2.94 -12.45
CA LEU A 134 -16.46 -4.17 -11.77
C LEU A 134 -17.87 -4.05 -11.16
N ARG A 135 -18.15 -2.92 -10.48
CA ARG A 135 -19.49 -2.69 -9.92
C ARG A 135 -20.58 -2.57 -10.98
N GLN A 136 -20.27 -1.92 -12.11
CA GLN A 136 -21.20 -1.80 -13.23
C GLN A 136 -21.51 -3.17 -13.86
N GLU A 137 -20.47 -4.00 -14.06
CA GLU A 137 -20.60 -5.37 -14.57
C GLU A 137 -21.45 -6.24 -13.64
N GLN A 138 -21.20 -6.20 -12.33
CA GLN A 138 -21.99 -6.92 -11.33
C GLN A 138 -23.45 -6.46 -11.30
N ALA A 139 -23.70 -5.15 -11.39
CA ALA A 139 -25.06 -4.61 -11.42
C ALA A 139 -25.81 -5.06 -12.68
N THR A 140 -25.14 -5.15 -13.82
CA THR A 140 -25.73 -5.63 -15.08
C THR A 140 -26.06 -7.13 -15.00
N GLN A 141 -25.21 -7.93 -14.38
CA GLN A 141 -25.43 -9.38 -14.20
C GLN A 141 -26.54 -9.68 -13.19
N ALA A 142 -26.75 -8.80 -12.21
CA ALA A 142 -27.79 -8.97 -11.19
C ALA A 142 -29.21 -8.57 -11.66
N GLN A 143 -29.35 -7.94 -12.83
CA GLN A 143 -30.67 -7.64 -13.39
C GLN A 143 -31.29 -8.92 -13.94
N PRO A 144 -32.44 -9.39 -13.42
CA PRO A 144 -33.15 -10.54 -14.01
C PRO A 144 -33.54 -10.18 -15.44
N THR A 145 -33.24 -11.08 -16.38
CA THR A 145 -33.77 -11.00 -17.74
C THR A 145 -35.30 -11.01 -17.63
N SER A 146 -35.92 -9.81 -17.73
CA SER A 146 -37.38 -9.77 -17.85
C SER A 146 -37.74 -10.48 -19.16
N SER A 147 -38.18 -11.72 -19.03
CA SER A 147 -38.77 -12.45 -20.10
C SER A 147 -39.92 -11.63 -20.69
N ARG A 148 -39.72 -11.10 -21.89
CA ARG A 148 -40.86 -10.64 -22.72
C ARG A 148 -41.77 -11.80 -22.96
N SER A 149 -42.90 -11.81 -22.31
CA SER A 149 -44.08 -12.56 -22.69
C SER A 149 -44.82 -11.85 -23.81
#